data_9ea10acd4307fad703643ea04f645fb4
#
_entry.id   9ea10acd4307fad703643ea04f645fb4
#
_cell.length_a   1.000
_cell.length_b   1.000
_cell.length_c   1.000
_cell.angle_alpha   90.00
_cell.angle_beta   90.00
_cell.angle_gamma   90.00
#
_symmetry.space_group_name_H-M   'P 1'
#
loop_
_entity.id
_entity.type
_entity.pdbx_description
1 polymer ?
#
loop_
_entity_poly.entity_id
_entity_poly.type
_entity_poly.pdbx_seq_one_letter_code
_entity_poly.pdbx_strand_id
1 'polypeptide(L)'
;MDRRKFIHKTSLTSAAIGLGSIIPTGSWSSGVSPGDTLNVALIGCRNMGFGILQHHLSNPGVNCVAMCDIDDSILNERSAEVSKKFNQSPKLYKDFRKLLEQKDIDAVIVGTPDHWHCLITVSALQAGKHVYCEKPMANTIAECNIMVRAANYYNKQVVQIGQQQRSGLVFQKAMELIKTGKIGKLRRANIWANFNYGVGQNIIPDEPVPAGVDFDMWLGPA
;
A
#
# COMPACT_ATOMS: atom_id res chain seq x y z
N MET A 1 -26.03 -25.38 8.23
CA MET A 1 -25.11 -26.53 8.31
C MET A 1 -23.79 -26.00 8.83
N ASP A 2 -23.34 -26.46 9.99
CA ASP A 2 -22.17 -25.88 10.67
C ASP A 2 -20.88 -26.26 9.93
N ARG A 3 -20.02 -25.27 9.64
CA ARG A 3 -18.79 -25.39 8.86
C ARG A 3 -17.81 -26.46 9.42
N ARG A 4 -17.81 -26.64 10.75
CA ARG A 4 -17.01 -27.67 11.42
C ARG A 4 -17.53 -29.10 11.16
N LYS A 5 -18.84 -29.28 11.01
CA LYS A 5 -19.46 -30.58 10.68
C LYS A 5 -19.23 -30.98 9.21
N PHE A 6 -19.08 -29.98 8.32
CA PHE A 6 -18.77 -30.23 6.91
C PHE A 6 -17.31 -30.75 6.77
N ILE A 7 -16.35 -30.13 7.45
CA ILE A 7 -14.95 -30.52 7.39
C ILE A 7 -14.73 -31.93 8.01
N HIS A 8 -15.43 -32.25 9.10
CA HIS A 8 -15.33 -33.57 9.71
C HIS A 8 -15.94 -34.71 8.88
N LYS A 9 -16.95 -34.42 8.05
CA LYS A 9 -17.55 -35.45 7.17
C LYS A 9 -16.71 -35.72 5.91
N THR A 10 -15.97 -34.74 5.42
CA THR A 10 -15.08 -34.90 4.26
C THR A 10 -13.79 -35.64 4.60
N SER A 11 -13.32 -35.57 5.84
CA SER A 11 -12.08 -36.28 6.27
C SER A 11 -12.29 -37.78 6.56
N LEU A 12 -13.53 -38.22 6.76
CA LEU A 12 -13.84 -39.62 7.03
C LEU A 12 -14.12 -40.46 5.77
N THR A 13 -14.31 -39.82 4.60
CA THR A 13 -14.53 -40.52 3.32
C THR A 13 -13.22 -40.81 2.56
N SER A 14 -12.08 -40.29 3.01
CA SER A 14 -10.78 -40.50 2.35
C SER A 14 -9.97 -41.71 2.86
N ALA A 15 -10.52 -42.49 3.80
CA ALA A 15 -9.80 -43.57 4.46
C ALA A 15 -10.08 -44.97 3.87
N ALA A 16 -10.74 -45.10 2.74
CA ALA A 16 -11.08 -46.41 2.18
C ALA A 16 -10.96 -46.45 0.66
N ILE A 17 -9.80 -46.15 0.08
CA ILE A 17 -9.38 -46.71 -1.22
C ILE A 17 -7.85 -46.77 -1.20
N GLY A 18 -7.32 -47.91 -0.65
CA GLY A 18 -5.98 -48.32 -0.97
C GLY A 18 -5.99 -49.03 -2.30
N LEU A 19 -5.36 -48.44 -3.30
CA LEU A 19 -4.76 -49.12 -4.46
C LEU A 19 -4.01 -48.05 -5.26
N GLY A 20 -2.74 -48.33 -5.53
CA GLY A 20 -1.78 -47.42 -6.11
C GLY A 20 -2.24 -46.79 -7.42
N SER A 21 -2.39 -45.53 -7.39
CA SER A 21 -2.37 -44.67 -8.56
C SER A 21 -1.21 -43.68 -8.36
N ILE A 22 -0.27 -43.77 -9.27
CA ILE A 22 0.79 -42.80 -9.49
C ILE A 22 0.11 -41.46 -9.62
N ILE A 23 0.17 -40.64 -8.57
CA ILE A 23 -0.24 -39.25 -8.67
C ILE A 23 0.81 -38.58 -9.57
N PRO A 24 0.44 -38.11 -10.78
CA PRO A 24 1.38 -37.35 -11.55
C PRO A 24 1.73 -36.13 -10.70
N THR A 25 3.02 -35.95 -10.41
CA THR A 25 3.57 -34.70 -9.88
C THR A 25 3.45 -33.64 -10.99
N GLY A 26 2.21 -33.35 -11.41
CA GLY A 26 1.91 -32.17 -12.18
C GLY A 26 2.20 -30.99 -11.27
N SER A 27 3.11 -30.15 -11.70
CA SER A 27 3.29 -28.82 -11.13
C SER A 27 1.90 -28.22 -10.88
N TRP A 28 1.54 -28.09 -9.62
CA TRP A 28 0.42 -27.25 -9.23
C TRP A 28 0.85 -25.84 -9.63
N SER A 29 0.49 -25.42 -10.84
CA SER A 29 0.46 -24.01 -11.12
C SER A 29 -0.50 -23.46 -10.08
N SER A 30 0.02 -22.70 -9.14
CA SER A 30 -0.76 -21.92 -8.20
C SER A 30 -1.52 -20.87 -9.02
N GLY A 31 -2.56 -21.31 -9.73
CA GLY A 31 -3.51 -20.41 -10.33
C GLY A 31 -4.18 -19.65 -9.20
N VAL A 32 -3.88 -18.37 -9.08
CA VAL A 32 -4.60 -17.49 -8.16
C VAL A 32 -6.07 -17.57 -8.56
N SER A 33 -6.94 -17.95 -7.62
CA SER A 33 -8.38 -17.97 -7.86
C SER A 33 -8.85 -16.54 -8.15
N PRO A 34 -9.84 -16.31 -9.04
CA PRO A 34 -10.39 -14.98 -9.25
C PRO A 34 -10.85 -14.27 -7.97
N GLY A 35 -11.18 -15.03 -6.92
CA GLY A 35 -11.51 -14.50 -5.59
C GLY A 35 -10.29 -14.15 -4.73
N ASP A 36 -9.09 -14.50 -5.16
CA ASP A 36 -7.82 -14.24 -4.45
C ASP A 36 -7.03 -13.10 -5.09
N THR A 37 -7.59 -12.41 -6.09
CA THR A 37 -6.96 -11.24 -6.72
C THR A 37 -7.28 -9.97 -5.97
N LEU A 38 -6.27 -9.10 -5.81
CA LEU A 38 -6.37 -7.78 -5.20
C LEU A 38 -6.07 -6.71 -6.25
N ASN A 39 -7.07 -5.91 -6.58
CA ASN A 39 -6.94 -4.80 -7.50
C ASN A 39 -6.51 -3.53 -6.75
N VAL A 40 -5.31 -3.06 -7.02
CA VAL A 40 -4.76 -1.87 -6.38
C VAL A 40 -4.71 -0.70 -7.35
N ALA A 41 -4.79 0.50 -6.79
CA ALA A 41 -4.53 1.74 -7.51
C ALA A 41 -3.43 2.54 -6.81
N LEU A 42 -2.62 3.27 -7.58
CA LEU A 42 -1.59 4.17 -7.07
C LEU A 42 -2.03 5.63 -7.24
N ILE A 43 -1.93 6.40 -6.17
CA ILE A 43 -2.14 7.86 -6.17
C ILE A 43 -0.82 8.51 -5.73
N GLY A 44 -0.18 9.25 -6.64
CA GLY A 44 1.19 9.76 -6.48
C GLY A 44 2.23 8.76 -6.99
N CYS A 45 2.65 8.95 -8.26
CA CYS A 45 3.42 7.98 -9.04
C CYS A 45 4.94 8.20 -9.00
N ARG A 46 5.44 9.18 -8.25
CA ARG A 46 6.89 9.43 -8.15
C ARG A 46 7.55 8.48 -7.15
N ASN A 47 8.85 8.34 -7.27
CA ASN A 47 9.80 7.71 -6.34
C ASN A 47 9.21 6.65 -5.40
N MET A 48 8.87 7.06 -4.17
CA MET A 48 8.45 6.13 -3.12
C MET A 48 7.10 5.47 -3.43
N GLY A 49 6.10 6.22 -3.91
CA GLY A 49 4.79 5.66 -4.27
C GLY A 49 4.93 4.56 -5.33
N PHE A 50 5.70 4.83 -6.39
CA PHE A 50 5.95 3.84 -7.43
C PHE A 50 6.75 2.63 -6.94
N GLY A 51 7.76 2.85 -6.11
CA GLY A 51 8.54 1.76 -5.49
C GLY A 51 7.65 0.83 -4.66
N ILE A 52 6.72 1.38 -3.89
CA ILE A 52 5.74 0.62 -3.11
C ILE A 52 4.82 -0.18 -4.01
N LEU A 53 4.28 0.43 -5.08
CA LEU A 53 3.47 -0.28 -6.07
C LEU A 53 4.23 -1.48 -6.63
N GLN A 54 5.48 -1.31 -7.04
CA GLN A 54 6.28 -2.41 -7.57
C GLN A 54 6.45 -3.57 -6.56
N HIS A 55 6.64 -3.26 -5.27
CA HIS A 55 6.71 -4.30 -4.23
C HIS A 55 5.37 -5.05 -4.08
N HIS A 56 4.25 -4.35 -4.15
CA HIS A 56 2.93 -5.00 -4.12
C HIS A 56 2.73 -5.90 -5.34
N LEU A 57 3.05 -5.42 -6.54
CA LEU A 57 2.93 -6.17 -7.79
C LEU A 57 3.87 -7.37 -7.90
N SER A 58 4.88 -7.45 -7.05
CA SER A 58 5.74 -8.63 -6.96
C SER A 58 5.06 -9.82 -6.25
N ASN A 59 3.90 -9.60 -5.63
CA ASN A 59 3.12 -10.66 -5.00
C ASN A 59 2.10 -11.22 -6.01
N PRO A 60 1.94 -12.56 -6.06
CA PRO A 60 0.93 -13.18 -6.90
C PRO A 60 -0.47 -12.68 -6.57
N GLY A 61 -1.30 -12.46 -7.57
CA GLY A 61 -2.69 -12.04 -7.40
C GLY A 61 -2.90 -10.55 -7.15
N VAL A 62 -1.85 -9.71 -7.21
CA VAL A 62 -1.99 -8.26 -7.11
C VAL A 62 -1.96 -7.62 -8.50
N ASN A 63 -2.99 -6.85 -8.82
CA ASN A 63 -3.13 -6.16 -10.10
C ASN A 63 -3.19 -4.65 -9.90
N CYS A 64 -2.39 -3.90 -10.67
CA CYS A 64 -2.54 -2.46 -10.78
C CYS A 64 -3.60 -2.13 -11.83
N VAL A 65 -4.77 -1.68 -11.41
CA VAL A 65 -5.88 -1.37 -12.30
C VAL A 65 -6.02 0.12 -12.63
N ALA A 66 -5.44 0.99 -11.80
CA ALA A 66 -5.47 2.44 -12.01
C ALA A 66 -4.24 3.14 -11.44
N MET A 67 -3.86 4.25 -12.05
CA MET A 67 -2.81 5.15 -11.57
C MET A 67 -3.27 6.60 -11.68
N CYS A 68 -2.89 7.43 -10.71
CA CYS A 68 -3.21 8.85 -10.66
C CYS A 68 -1.99 9.69 -10.30
N ASP A 69 -1.70 10.68 -11.10
CA ASP A 69 -0.71 11.72 -10.80
C ASP A 69 -1.13 13.03 -11.47
N ILE A 70 -0.69 14.13 -10.90
CA ILE A 70 -0.93 15.48 -11.44
C ILE A 70 0.03 15.84 -12.58
N ASP A 71 1.10 15.05 -12.75
CA ASP A 71 2.14 15.23 -13.77
C ASP A 71 1.97 14.19 -14.87
N ASP A 72 1.59 14.64 -16.08
CA ASP A 72 1.34 13.79 -17.23
C ASP A 72 2.58 12.98 -17.63
N SER A 73 3.75 13.57 -17.53
CA SER A 73 5.00 12.91 -17.94
C SER A 73 5.31 11.71 -17.05
N ILE A 74 5.22 11.90 -15.75
CA ILE A 74 5.41 10.86 -14.74
C ILE A 74 4.34 9.78 -14.85
N LEU A 75 3.08 10.18 -14.99
CA LEU A 75 1.97 9.23 -15.08
C LEU A 75 2.14 8.29 -16.27
N ASN A 76 2.48 8.82 -17.44
CA ASN A 76 2.71 8.04 -18.66
C ASN A 76 3.94 7.16 -18.56
N GLU A 77 5.07 7.70 -18.06
CA GLU A 77 6.32 6.95 -17.87
C GLU A 77 6.09 5.73 -16.96
N ARG A 78 5.48 5.94 -15.79
CA ARG A 78 5.27 4.88 -14.80
C ARG A 78 4.24 3.85 -15.27
N SER A 79 3.22 4.26 -16.01
CA SER A 79 2.27 3.34 -16.62
C SER A 79 2.97 2.43 -17.65
N ALA A 80 3.85 3.00 -18.48
CA ALA A 80 4.64 2.21 -19.44
C ALA A 80 5.57 1.21 -18.74
N GLU A 81 6.18 1.59 -17.61
CA GLU A 81 6.99 0.67 -16.80
C GLU A 81 6.15 -0.48 -16.23
N VAL A 82 4.95 -0.19 -15.70
CA VAL A 82 4.03 -1.23 -15.20
C VAL A 82 3.65 -2.19 -16.33
N SER A 83 3.30 -1.66 -17.50
CA SER A 83 2.96 -2.49 -18.66
C SER A 83 4.13 -3.39 -19.10
N LYS A 84 5.33 -2.83 -19.16
CA LYS A 84 6.53 -3.57 -19.59
C LYS A 84 6.95 -4.65 -18.58
N LYS A 85 6.91 -4.33 -17.27
CA LYS A 85 7.47 -5.21 -16.23
C LYS A 85 6.46 -6.24 -15.72
N PHE A 86 5.18 -5.88 -15.65
CA PHE A 86 4.15 -6.70 -15.02
C PHE A 86 3.05 -7.14 -16.01
N ASN A 87 3.13 -6.72 -17.28
CA ASN A 87 2.12 -7.00 -18.31
C ASN A 87 0.71 -6.54 -17.91
N GLN A 88 0.61 -5.38 -17.27
CA GLN A 88 -0.64 -4.78 -16.80
C GLN A 88 -0.83 -3.40 -17.43
N SER A 89 -2.06 -3.00 -17.67
CA SER A 89 -2.41 -1.74 -18.33
C SER A 89 -3.38 -0.92 -17.46
N PRO A 90 -2.86 -0.19 -16.46
CA PRO A 90 -3.71 0.60 -15.56
C PRO A 90 -4.39 1.75 -16.28
N LYS A 91 -5.63 2.08 -15.88
CA LYS A 91 -6.31 3.31 -16.30
C LYS A 91 -5.63 4.52 -15.66
N LEU A 92 -5.49 5.61 -16.41
CA LEU A 92 -4.79 6.82 -15.97
C LEU A 92 -5.78 7.92 -15.57
N TYR A 93 -5.48 8.57 -14.45
CA TYR A 93 -6.31 9.65 -13.89
C TYR A 93 -5.43 10.84 -13.49
N LYS A 94 -5.93 12.05 -13.69
CA LYS A 94 -5.32 13.29 -13.18
C LYS A 94 -5.90 13.69 -11.83
N ASP A 95 -7.10 13.23 -11.52
CA ASP A 95 -7.86 13.54 -10.31
C ASP A 95 -8.16 12.24 -9.54
N PHE A 96 -7.61 12.13 -8.32
CA PHE A 96 -7.81 10.96 -7.47
C PHE A 96 -9.29 10.71 -7.12
N ARG A 97 -10.13 11.75 -7.10
CA ARG A 97 -11.57 11.63 -6.83
C ARG A 97 -12.24 10.80 -7.90
N LYS A 98 -11.85 10.97 -9.16
CA LYS A 98 -12.35 10.17 -10.29
C LYS A 98 -11.85 8.73 -10.26
N LEU A 99 -10.61 8.52 -9.79
CA LEU A 99 -10.08 7.18 -9.55
C LEU A 99 -10.88 6.47 -8.45
N LEU A 100 -11.22 7.14 -7.36
CA LEU A 100 -11.97 6.55 -6.25
C LEU A 100 -13.42 6.18 -6.59
N GLU A 101 -14.01 6.76 -7.64
CA GLU A 101 -15.33 6.38 -8.16
C GLU A 101 -15.35 4.96 -8.78
N GLN A 102 -14.17 4.39 -9.12
CA GLN A 102 -14.07 3.08 -9.74
C GLN A 102 -14.40 1.95 -8.76
N LYS A 103 -15.30 1.07 -9.15
CA LYS A 103 -15.79 -0.02 -8.30
C LYS A 103 -14.85 -1.22 -8.26
N ASP A 104 -14.04 -1.36 -9.29
CA ASP A 104 -13.09 -2.47 -9.49
C ASP A 104 -11.77 -2.31 -8.72
N ILE A 105 -11.61 -1.24 -7.94
CA ILE A 105 -10.46 -1.01 -7.06
C ILE A 105 -10.78 -1.52 -5.66
N ASP A 106 -9.96 -2.40 -5.11
CA ASP A 106 -10.07 -2.90 -3.73
C ASP A 106 -9.27 -2.04 -2.75
N ALA A 107 -8.05 -1.67 -3.13
CA ALA A 107 -7.15 -0.91 -2.28
C ALA A 107 -6.45 0.22 -3.03
N VAL A 108 -6.09 1.28 -2.32
CA VAL A 108 -5.29 2.38 -2.85
C VAL A 108 -3.97 2.53 -2.11
N ILE A 109 -2.92 2.81 -2.86
CA ILE A 109 -1.60 3.20 -2.37
C ILE A 109 -1.51 4.71 -2.48
N VAL A 110 -1.34 5.40 -1.35
CA VAL A 110 -1.21 6.87 -1.28
C VAL A 110 0.28 7.19 -1.11
N GLY A 111 0.90 7.64 -2.19
CA GLY A 111 2.32 8.02 -2.27
C GLY A 111 2.53 9.49 -2.65
N THR A 112 1.54 10.32 -2.37
CA THR A 112 1.55 11.78 -2.59
C THR A 112 2.44 12.50 -1.57
N PRO A 113 2.66 13.84 -1.69
CA PRO A 113 3.16 14.64 -0.57
C PRO A 113 2.26 14.53 0.67
N ASP A 114 2.86 14.72 1.84
CA ASP A 114 2.25 14.45 3.15
C ASP A 114 1.00 15.28 3.46
N HIS A 115 0.90 16.50 2.93
CA HIS A 115 -0.29 17.35 3.08
C HIS A 115 -1.56 16.80 2.37
N TRP A 116 -1.38 15.84 1.46
CA TRP A 116 -2.48 15.14 0.81
C TRP A 116 -2.89 13.83 1.50
N HIS A 117 -2.07 13.28 2.39
CA HIS A 117 -2.27 11.95 2.96
C HIS A 117 -3.62 11.81 3.68
N CYS A 118 -3.97 12.79 4.53
CA CYS A 118 -5.21 12.74 5.29
C CYS A 118 -6.43 12.76 4.38
N LEU A 119 -6.52 13.74 3.48
CA LEU A 119 -7.69 13.92 2.62
C LEU A 119 -7.91 12.70 1.71
N ILE A 120 -6.85 12.22 1.05
CA ILE A 120 -6.95 11.06 0.16
C ILE A 120 -7.32 9.80 0.94
N THR A 121 -6.68 9.56 2.10
CA THR A 121 -6.99 8.39 2.94
C THR A 121 -8.45 8.36 3.38
N VAL A 122 -8.96 9.48 3.90
CA VAL A 122 -10.35 9.57 4.34
C VAL A 122 -11.32 9.39 3.16
N SER A 123 -11.04 10.03 2.03
CA SER A 123 -11.86 9.87 0.82
C SER A 123 -11.88 8.42 0.30
N ALA A 124 -10.74 7.74 0.35
CA ALA A 124 -10.65 6.33 -0.03
C ALA A 124 -11.48 5.42 0.89
N LEU A 125 -11.42 5.66 2.21
CA LEU A 125 -12.24 4.93 3.18
C LEU A 125 -13.74 5.18 2.95
N GLN A 126 -14.14 6.42 2.67
CA GLN A 126 -15.52 6.76 2.30
C GLN A 126 -15.98 6.03 1.03
N ALA A 127 -15.07 5.86 0.07
CA ALA A 127 -15.32 5.11 -1.15
C ALA A 127 -15.26 3.57 -0.94
N GLY A 128 -15.07 3.10 0.30
CA GLY A 128 -15.04 1.68 0.64
C GLY A 128 -13.73 0.96 0.31
N LYS A 129 -12.63 1.69 0.04
CA LYS A 129 -11.34 1.12 -0.35
C LYS A 129 -10.44 0.88 0.87
N HIS A 130 -9.63 -0.19 0.82
CA HIS A 130 -8.50 -0.34 1.72
C HIS A 130 -7.41 0.66 1.37
N VAL A 131 -6.56 1.04 2.34
CA VAL A 131 -5.56 2.09 2.15
C VAL A 131 -4.20 1.68 2.67
N TYR A 132 -3.19 1.79 1.83
CA TYR A 132 -1.79 1.91 2.24
C TYR A 132 -1.36 3.36 2.05
N CYS A 133 -1.04 4.06 3.13
CA CYS A 133 -0.61 5.46 3.09
C CYS A 133 0.87 5.56 3.48
N GLU A 134 1.66 6.27 2.67
CA GLU A 134 3.08 6.50 2.99
C GLU A 134 3.27 7.31 4.27
N LYS A 135 4.50 7.20 4.82
CA LYS A 135 4.94 8.03 5.95
C LYS A 135 5.35 9.45 5.45
N PRO A 136 5.19 10.48 6.29
CA PRO A 136 4.52 10.50 7.58
C PRO A 136 3.01 10.28 7.43
N MET A 137 2.33 9.89 8.51
CA MET A 137 0.89 9.61 8.47
C MET A 137 0.07 10.77 7.89
N ALA A 138 0.38 12.00 8.31
CA ALA A 138 -0.21 13.24 7.80
C ALA A 138 0.72 14.42 8.13
N ASN A 139 0.37 15.60 7.66
CA ASN A 139 1.13 16.83 7.86
C ASN A 139 0.97 17.41 9.29
N THR A 140 -0.15 17.17 9.94
CA THR A 140 -0.45 17.70 11.28
C THR A 140 -0.99 16.62 12.23
N ILE A 141 -0.88 16.85 13.54
CA ILE A 141 -1.45 15.97 14.58
C ILE A 141 -2.98 15.92 14.46
N ALA A 142 -3.62 17.05 14.10
CA ALA A 142 -5.06 17.10 13.91
C ALA A 142 -5.51 16.15 12.79
N GLU A 143 -4.81 16.13 11.68
CA GLU A 143 -5.06 15.21 10.56
C GLU A 143 -4.81 13.75 10.95
N CYS A 144 -3.73 13.47 11.69
CA CYS A 144 -3.49 12.12 12.24
C CYS A 144 -4.70 11.64 13.07
N ASN A 145 -5.25 12.50 13.94
CA ASN A 145 -6.42 12.16 14.74
C ASN A 145 -7.67 11.94 13.88
N ILE A 146 -7.83 12.69 12.78
CA ILE A 146 -8.92 12.49 11.81
C ILE A 146 -8.77 11.13 11.14
N MET A 147 -7.58 10.79 10.67
CA MET A 147 -7.31 9.48 10.03
C MET A 147 -7.57 8.31 10.97
N VAL A 148 -7.15 8.39 12.24
CA VAL A 148 -7.43 7.35 13.25
C VAL A 148 -8.94 7.20 13.46
N ARG A 149 -9.67 8.31 13.59
CA ARG A 149 -11.15 8.27 13.74
C ARG A 149 -11.81 7.69 12.50
N ALA A 150 -11.38 8.07 11.30
CA ALA A 150 -11.90 7.53 10.06
C ALA A 150 -11.64 6.02 9.94
N ALA A 151 -10.44 5.55 10.26
CA ALA A 151 -10.10 4.12 10.24
C ALA A 151 -10.97 3.31 11.24
N ASN A 152 -11.26 3.88 12.41
CA ASN A 152 -12.15 3.24 13.38
C ASN A 152 -13.63 3.23 12.94
N TYR A 153 -14.07 4.30 12.28
CA TYR A 153 -15.44 4.40 11.76
C TYR A 153 -15.66 3.46 10.57
N TYR A 154 -14.75 3.45 9.62
CA TYR A 154 -14.77 2.56 8.45
C TYR A 154 -14.05 1.24 8.74
N ASN A 155 -14.42 0.55 9.81
CA ASN A 155 -13.72 -0.61 10.40
C ASN A 155 -13.74 -1.89 9.56
N LYS A 156 -14.43 -1.89 8.42
CA LYS A 156 -14.37 -2.98 7.42
C LYS A 156 -13.18 -2.84 6.48
N GLN A 157 -12.63 -1.64 6.36
CA GLN A 157 -11.46 -1.35 5.57
C GLN A 157 -10.18 -1.50 6.39
N VAL A 158 -9.11 -1.95 5.75
CA VAL A 158 -7.78 -2.01 6.36
C VAL A 158 -7.05 -0.72 6.02
N VAL A 159 -6.45 -0.08 7.02
CA VAL A 159 -5.56 1.07 6.84
C VAL A 159 -4.16 0.71 7.35
N GLN A 160 -3.18 0.81 6.49
CA GLN A 160 -1.77 0.60 6.82
C GLN A 160 -0.97 1.87 6.56
N ILE A 161 -0.23 2.33 7.56
CA ILE A 161 0.75 3.41 7.37
C ILE A 161 2.12 2.80 7.05
N GLY A 162 2.81 3.35 6.07
CA GLY A 162 4.08 2.89 5.52
C GLY A 162 5.29 3.07 6.45
N GLN A 163 5.17 2.64 7.70
CA GLN A 163 6.26 2.65 8.69
C GLN A 163 7.14 1.40 8.53
N GLN A 164 7.89 1.31 7.44
CA GLN A 164 8.61 0.11 6.98
C GLN A 164 9.52 -0.49 8.06
N GLN A 165 10.18 0.34 8.86
CA GLN A 165 11.11 -0.11 9.89
C GLN A 165 10.44 -0.95 10.98
N ARG A 166 9.12 -0.79 11.20
CA ARG A 166 8.38 -1.64 12.16
C ARG A 166 8.34 -3.11 11.75
N SER A 167 8.48 -3.39 10.46
CA SER A 167 8.55 -4.75 9.89
C SER A 167 9.98 -5.25 9.71
N GLY A 168 11.00 -4.42 9.97
CA GLY A 168 12.40 -4.79 9.85
C GLY A 168 12.82 -5.80 10.92
N LEU A 169 13.48 -6.89 10.52
CA LEU A 169 13.88 -7.98 11.43
C LEU A 169 14.70 -7.49 12.62
N VAL A 170 15.59 -6.51 12.42
CA VAL A 170 16.42 -5.92 13.48
C VAL A 170 15.54 -5.23 14.52
N PHE A 171 14.56 -4.43 14.07
CA PHE A 171 13.64 -3.73 14.99
C PHE A 171 12.71 -4.71 15.70
N GLN A 172 12.21 -5.74 15.02
CA GLN A 172 11.42 -6.80 15.64
C GLN A 172 12.22 -7.52 16.74
N LYS A 173 13.50 -7.84 16.46
CA LYS A 173 14.37 -8.48 17.45
C LYS A 173 14.66 -7.57 18.64
N ALA A 174 14.91 -6.29 18.42
CA ALA A 174 15.10 -5.31 19.50
C ALA A 174 13.83 -5.23 20.38
N MET A 175 12.66 -5.17 19.76
CA MET A 175 11.39 -5.15 20.51
C MET A 175 11.13 -6.45 21.27
N GLU A 176 11.50 -7.60 20.73
CA GLU A 176 11.45 -8.89 21.45
C GLU A 176 12.32 -8.85 22.71
N LEU A 177 13.58 -8.40 22.59
CA LEU A 177 14.52 -8.33 23.72
C LEU A 177 14.01 -7.40 24.83
N ILE A 178 13.39 -6.27 24.44
CA ILE A 178 12.76 -5.33 25.38
C ILE A 178 11.56 -5.97 26.08
N LYS A 179 10.61 -6.54 25.29
CA LYS A 179 9.36 -7.12 25.81
C LYS A 179 9.59 -8.33 26.69
N THR A 180 10.59 -9.15 26.37
CA THR A 180 10.93 -10.35 27.18
C THR A 180 11.79 -10.02 28.39
N GLY A 181 12.16 -8.77 28.62
CA GLY A 181 12.99 -8.35 29.74
C GLY A 181 14.45 -8.79 29.66
N LYS A 182 14.91 -9.34 28.53
CA LYS A 182 16.29 -9.84 28.37
C LYS A 182 17.36 -8.77 28.59
N ILE A 183 17.03 -7.51 28.36
CA ILE A 183 17.90 -6.35 28.63
C ILE A 183 17.58 -5.65 29.96
N GLY A 184 16.74 -6.29 30.80
CA GLY A 184 16.28 -5.73 32.05
C GLY A 184 15.22 -4.62 31.86
N LYS A 185 14.98 -3.86 32.97
CA LYS A 185 14.00 -2.77 32.93
C LYS A 185 14.56 -1.58 32.13
N LEU A 186 13.88 -1.17 31.08
CA LEU A 186 14.23 0.03 30.34
C LEU A 186 14.07 1.26 31.24
N ARG A 187 15.16 1.95 31.53
CA ARG A 187 15.17 3.14 32.37
C ARG A 187 15.35 4.43 31.59
N ARG A 188 16.06 4.35 30.46
CA ARG A 188 16.36 5.50 29.62
C ARG A 188 16.50 5.07 28.17
N ALA A 189 15.97 5.86 27.26
CA ALA A 189 16.22 5.76 25.82
C ALA A 189 16.83 7.09 25.35
N ASN A 190 17.96 7.02 24.65
CA ASN A 190 18.52 8.16 23.95
C ASN A 190 18.22 7.96 22.47
N ILE A 191 17.64 8.97 21.85
CA ILE A 191 17.27 8.93 20.44
C ILE A 191 17.95 10.12 19.78
N TRP A 192 18.65 9.87 18.69
CA TRP A 192 19.26 10.92 17.88
C TRP A 192 19.12 10.58 16.40
N ALA A 193 19.13 11.62 15.59
CA ALA A 193 19.21 11.51 14.15
C ALA A 193 20.33 12.41 13.66
N ASN A 194 21.21 11.87 12.84
CA ASN A 194 22.29 12.62 12.22
C ASN A 194 22.08 12.58 10.70
N PHE A 195 21.32 13.57 10.21
CA PHE A 195 21.07 13.73 8.78
C PHE A 195 21.93 14.89 8.24
N ASN A 196 22.74 14.62 7.24
CA ASN A 196 23.42 15.65 6.49
C ASN A 196 22.67 15.87 5.18
N TYR A 197 21.78 16.86 5.16
CA TYR A 197 21.09 17.30 3.95
C TYR A 197 21.87 18.35 3.14
N GLY A 198 23.15 18.56 3.47
CA GLY A 198 24.01 19.56 2.87
C GLY A 198 23.96 20.92 3.60
N VAL A 199 24.80 21.83 3.15
CA VAL A 199 24.97 23.19 3.71
C VAL A 199 24.00 24.22 3.13
N GLY A 200 22.82 23.80 2.80
CA GLY A 200 21.83 24.63 2.10
C GLY A 200 22.02 24.55 0.56
N GLN A 201 21.00 24.98 -0.12
CA GLN A 201 21.05 25.12 -1.59
C GLN A 201 21.17 26.59 -1.95
N ASN A 202 21.76 26.87 -3.09
CA ASN A 202 21.70 28.21 -3.69
C ASN A 202 20.23 28.61 -3.87
N ILE A 203 19.95 29.91 -3.76
CA ILE A 203 18.64 30.45 -4.09
C ILE A 203 18.35 30.07 -5.55
N ILE A 204 17.31 29.24 -5.74
CA ILE A 204 16.83 28.88 -7.06
C ILE A 204 15.81 29.96 -7.45
N PRO A 205 15.96 30.62 -8.60
CA PRO A 205 14.97 31.59 -9.06
C PRO A 205 13.62 30.89 -9.32
N ASP A 206 12.55 31.67 -9.21
CA ASP A 206 11.22 31.18 -9.56
C ASP A 206 11.17 30.78 -11.03
N GLU A 207 10.56 29.63 -11.28
CA GLU A 207 10.38 29.09 -12.64
C GLU A 207 8.88 28.93 -12.94
N PRO A 208 8.48 29.02 -14.22
CA PRO A 208 7.10 28.76 -14.60
C PRO A 208 6.75 27.30 -14.32
N VAL A 209 5.47 27.04 -14.00
CA VAL A 209 4.97 25.68 -13.80
C VAL A 209 5.25 24.85 -15.06
N PRO A 210 5.85 23.66 -14.93
CA PRO A 210 6.11 22.78 -16.06
C PRO A 210 4.83 22.40 -16.80
N ALA A 211 4.90 22.31 -18.13
CA ALA A 211 3.77 21.88 -18.94
C ALA A 211 3.29 20.48 -18.53
N GLY A 212 1.99 20.28 -18.44
CA GLY A 212 1.37 19.01 -18.06
C GLY A 212 1.28 18.75 -16.56
N VAL A 213 1.70 19.73 -15.71
CA VAL A 213 1.58 19.65 -14.25
C VAL A 213 0.42 20.51 -13.77
N ASP A 214 -0.48 19.92 -12.99
CA ASP A 214 -1.54 20.63 -12.27
C ASP A 214 -0.98 21.14 -10.92
N PHE A 215 -0.46 22.38 -10.92
CA PHE A 215 0.19 22.94 -9.74
C PHE A 215 -0.82 23.35 -8.66
N ASP A 216 -2.03 23.74 -9.01
CA ASP A 216 -3.09 24.05 -8.04
C ASP A 216 -3.47 22.77 -7.26
N MET A 217 -3.57 21.65 -7.96
CA MET A 217 -3.77 20.36 -7.32
C MET A 217 -2.55 19.92 -6.52
N TRP A 218 -1.32 20.30 -6.92
CA TRP A 218 -0.12 20.02 -6.13
C TRP A 218 -0.14 20.76 -4.79
N LEU A 219 -0.49 22.03 -4.78
CA LEU A 219 -0.64 22.83 -3.56
C LEU A 219 -1.75 22.27 -2.66
N GLY A 220 -2.92 22.02 -3.24
CA GLY A 220 -4.05 21.40 -2.54
C GLY A 220 -4.38 22.03 -1.20
N PRO A 221 -4.43 21.22 -0.12
CA PRO A 221 -4.76 21.69 1.23
C PRO A 221 -3.56 22.27 2.01
N ALA A 222 -2.42 22.52 1.37
CA ALA A 222 -1.23 23.07 2.04
C ALA A 222 -1.37 24.56 2.39
#